data_92eac45584b64bc4163b4464bd86290e
#
_entry.id   92eac45584b64bc4163b4464bd86290e
#
_cell.length_a   1.000
_cell.length_b   1.000
_cell.length_c   1.000
_cell.angle_alpha   90.00
_cell.angle_beta   90.00
_cell.angle_gamma   90.00
#
_symmetry.space_group_name_H-M   'P 1'
#
loop_
_entity.id
_entity.type
_entity.pdbx_description
1 polymer ?
#
loop_
_entity_poly.entity_id
_entity_poly.type
_entity_poly.pdbx_seq_one_letter_code
_entity_poly.pdbx_strand_id
1 'polypeptide(L)'
;MKQTIAEDIDLLNGWRLGRHAPCNAGEVVVEPRHDAYGQLLLAALEGHDVVEIVERDDGFISASAMGPKLYVAPFRRWPSHHRRAMRYAKGRVLDVGAGAGRVSLHLQERGQDVVAIDNSPGAIAVCRRRGVREARVLAFDAIDESLGTFNTIVLFGNNFGLFGTPTKAKHLLRRLHRITSNDARIILESRDVERRGGADAPWHRRYRERNIARGRLPGQLRLLCVFVTSLARG
;
A
#
# COMPACT_ATOMS: atom_id res chain seq x y z
N MET A 1 -14.23 19.20 21.73
CA MET A 1 -15.25 19.35 20.67
C MET A 1 -15.12 18.11 19.78
N LYS A 2 -15.98 17.10 19.98
CA LYS A 2 -16.00 15.89 19.15
C LYS A 2 -16.99 16.16 18.03
N GLN A 3 -16.51 16.65 16.88
CA GLN A 3 -17.28 16.68 15.66
C GLN A 3 -17.35 15.24 15.17
N THR A 4 -18.52 14.72 15.05
CA THR A 4 -18.78 13.31 14.74
C THR A 4 -18.55 13.09 13.25
N ILE A 5 -17.77 12.07 12.90
CA ILE A 5 -17.50 11.60 11.52
C ILE A 5 -18.78 11.46 10.66
N ALA A 6 -19.95 11.38 11.30
CA ALA A 6 -21.25 11.33 10.62
C ALA A 6 -21.61 12.61 9.86
N GLU A 7 -21.21 13.79 10.34
CA GLU A 7 -21.50 15.08 9.68
C GLU A 7 -20.64 15.27 8.41
N ASP A 8 -19.43 14.66 8.36
CA ASP A 8 -18.58 14.71 7.18
C ASP A 8 -19.06 13.77 6.06
N ILE A 9 -19.84 12.74 6.40
CA ILE A 9 -20.41 11.79 5.41
C ILE A 9 -21.57 12.43 4.62
N ASP A 10 -22.32 13.34 5.21
CA ASP A 10 -23.44 14.03 4.51
C ASP A 10 -22.93 14.98 3.41
N LEU A 11 -21.71 15.50 3.52
CA LEU A 11 -21.06 16.26 2.45
C LEU A 11 -20.70 15.39 1.23
N LEU A 12 -20.57 14.07 1.41
CA LEU A 12 -20.27 13.11 0.34
C LEU A 12 -21.51 12.74 -0.49
N ASN A 13 -22.74 12.99 0.00
CA ASN A 13 -23.98 12.66 -0.69
C ASN A 13 -24.21 13.48 -1.98
N GLY A 14 -23.46 14.56 -2.21
CA GLY A 14 -23.43 15.31 -3.46
C GLY A 14 -22.54 14.72 -4.56
N TRP A 15 -21.64 13.81 -4.21
CA TRP A 15 -20.75 13.18 -5.16
C TRP A 15 -21.34 11.85 -5.64
N ARG A 16 -21.74 11.79 -6.89
CA ARG A 16 -22.09 10.51 -7.51
C ARG A 16 -20.80 9.69 -7.55
N LEU A 17 -20.67 8.75 -6.62
CA LEU A 17 -19.68 7.68 -6.67
C LEU A 17 -19.92 6.92 -7.98
N GLY A 18 -19.16 7.27 -9.02
CA GLY A 18 -19.10 6.45 -10.20
C GLY A 18 -18.74 5.03 -9.74
N ARG A 19 -19.43 4.01 -10.22
CA ARG A 19 -19.08 2.61 -9.96
C ARG A 19 -17.68 2.40 -10.54
N HIS A 20 -16.68 2.54 -9.69
CA HIS A 20 -15.30 2.26 -10.09
C HIS A 20 -15.14 0.76 -10.23
N ALA A 21 -14.52 0.36 -11.31
CA ALA A 21 -14.08 -1.03 -11.47
C ALA A 21 -13.27 -1.43 -10.23
N PRO A 22 -13.43 -2.66 -9.70
CA PRO A 22 -12.67 -3.10 -8.56
C PRO A 22 -11.19 -2.94 -8.89
N CYS A 23 -10.47 -2.13 -8.11
CA CYS A 23 -9.01 -2.09 -8.16
C CYS A 23 -8.51 -3.51 -7.88
N ASN A 24 -8.03 -4.19 -8.89
CA ASN A 24 -7.20 -5.38 -8.74
C ASN A 24 -5.86 -4.86 -8.20
N ALA A 25 -5.81 -4.64 -6.90
CA ALA A 25 -4.69 -4.01 -6.25
C ALA A 25 -3.41 -4.79 -6.57
N GLY A 26 -2.52 -4.18 -7.36
CA GLY A 26 -1.22 -4.70 -7.69
C GLY A 26 -1.11 -5.54 -8.97
N GLU A 27 -2.21 -6.01 -9.56
CA GLU A 27 -2.17 -6.89 -10.75
C GLU A 27 -2.03 -6.13 -12.08
N VAL A 28 -2.48 -4.88 -12.13
CA VAL A 28 -2.43 -4.05 -13.34
C VAL A 28 -1.96 -2.65 -12.99
N VAL A 29 -1.24 -2.00 -13.90
CA VAL A 29 -0.91 -0.58 -13.77
C VAL A 29 -2.20 0.24 -13.78
N VAL A 30 -2.36 1.11 -12.79
CA VAL A 30 -3.54 1.94 -12.64
C VAL A 30 -3.52 3.08 -13.67
N GLU A 31 -4.61 3.29 -14.38
CA GLU A 31 -4.73 4.47 -15.23
C GLU A 31 -4.75 5.75 -14.39
N PRO A 32 -4.06 6.84 -14.81
CA PRO A 32 -3.95 8.07 -14.00
C PRO A 32 -5.27 8.64 -13.51
N ARG A 33 -6.33 8.56 -14.30
CA ARG A 33 -7.69 9.03 -13.94
C ARG A 33 -8.35 8.19 -12.83
N HIS A 34 -7.87 6.97 -12.61
CA HIS A 34 -8.37 6.04 -11.58
C HIS A 34 -7.38 5.86 -10.43
N ASP A 35 -6.25 6.58 -10.48
CA ASP A 35 -5.17 6.49 -9.49
C ASP A 35 -5.46 7.37 -8.27
N ALA A 36 -6.52 7.04 -7.56
CA ALA A 36 -6.92 7.76 -6.36
C ALA A 36 -5.80 7.78 -5.30
N TYR A 37 -5.11 6.64 -5.10
CA TYR A 37 -3.99 6.55 -4.16
C TYR A 37 -2.82 7.47 -4.55
N GLY A 38 -2.43 7.47 -5.81
CA GLY A 38 -1.39 8.37 -6.31
C GLY A 38 -1.77 9.84 -6.20
N GLN A 39 -3.02 10.20 -6.48
CA GLN A 39 -3.53 11.57 -6.29
C GLN A 39 -3.49 12.00 -4.83
N LEU A 40 -3.85 11.11 -3.88
CA LEU A 40 -3.70 11.36 -2.46
C LEU A 40 -2.26 11.69 -2.08
N LEU A 41 -1.31 10.87 -2.54
CA LEU A 41 0.10 11.05 -2.23
C LEU A 41 0.65 12.36 -2.83
N LEU A 42 0.24 12.71 -4.05
CA LEU A 42 0.61 13.96 -4.69
C LEU A 42 0.07 15.17 -3.92
N ALA A 43 -1.20 15.17 -3.57
CA ALA A 43 -1.82 16.23 -2.79
C ALA A 43 -1.18 16.36 -1.39
N ALA A 44 -0.90 15.24 -0.73
CA ALA A 44 -0.19 15.25 0.55
C ALA A 44 1.24 15.80 0.45
N LEU A 45 1.95 15.53 -0.66
CA LEU A 45 3.28 16.06 -0.93
C LEU A 45 3.24 17.57 -1.16
N GLU A 46 2.18 18.08 -1.76
CA GLU A 46 1.94 19.50 -2.01
C GLU A 46 1.44 20.26 -0.77
N GLY A 47 1.27 19.56 0.35
CA GLY A 47 0.90 20.14 1.64
C GLY A 47 -0.60 20.32 1.85
N HIS A 48 -1.43 19.72 1.00
CA HIS A 48 -2.88 19.74 1.21
C HIS A 48 -3.27 18.84 2.39
N ASP A 49 -4.29 19.26 3.14
CA ASP A 49 -4.94 18.40 4.11
C ASP A 49 -5.77 17.34 3.35
N VAL A 50 -5.38 16.09 3.49
CA VAL A 50 -6.00 14.97 2.79
C VAL A 50 -6.47 13.90 3.75
N VAL A 51 -7.57 13.25 3.41
CA VAL A 51 -8.14 12.12 4.14
C VAL A 51 -8.17 10.91 3.22
N GLU A 52 -7.61 9.80 3.69
CA GLU A 52 -7.72 8.51 3.02
C GLU A 52 -9.06 7.88 3.39
N ILE A 53 -9.88 7.61 2.40
CA ILE A 53 -11.14 6.88 2.55
C ILE A 53 -10.97 5.51 1.93
N VAL A 54 -11.25 4.48 2.73
CA VAL A 54 -11.17 3.08 2.32
C VAL A 54 -12.57 2.49 2.40
N GLU A 55 -13.10 2.08 1.26
CA GLU A 55 -14.33 1.32 1.17
C GLU A 55 -14.02 -0.17 0.94
N ARG A 56 -14.70 -1.03 1.68
CA ARG A 56 -14.67 -2.47 1.50
C ARG A 56 -15.79 -2.94 0.58
N ASP A 57 -15.62 -4.14 -0.02
CA ASP A 57 -16.61 -4.76 -0.91
C ASP A 57 -17.93 -5.15 -0.21
N ASP A 58 -18.04 -4.98 1.11
CA ASP A 58 -19.24 -5.16 1.90
C ASP A 58 -19.88 -3.83 2.35
N GLY A 59 -19.41 -2.70 1.79
CA GLY A 59 -19.91 -1.36 2.07
C GLY A 59 -19.37 -0.71 3.34
N PHE A 60 -18.41 -1.36 4.04
CA PHE A 60 -17.75 -0.72 5.18
C PHE A 60 -16.81 0.38 4.71
N ILE A 61 -16.95 1.58 5.27
CA ILE A 61 -16.13 2.75 4.98
C ILE A 61 -15.29 3.11 6.21
N SER A 62 -14.02 3.37 5.99
CA SER A 62 -13.07 3.88 6.99
C SER A 62 -12.38 5.11 6.46
N ALA A 63 -12.33 6.17 7.25
CA ALA A 63 -11.62 7.40 6.94
C ALA A 63 -10.41 7.58 7.85
N SER A 64 -9.28 8.04 7.32
CA SER A 64 -8.05 8.27 8.08
C SER A 64 -7.26 9.46 7.56
N ALA A 65 -7.09 10.49 8.37
CA ALA A 65 -6.17 11.58 8.11
C ALA A 65 -4.70 11.22 8.44
N MET A 66 -4.49 10.09 9.13
CA MET A 66 -3.14 9.64 9.53
C MET A 66 -2.43 8.81 8.45
N GLY A 67 -3.19 8.15 7.56
CA GLY A 67 -2.62 7.32 6.49
C GLY A 67 -1.60 8.08 5.65
N PRO A 68 -1.95 9.21 5.04
CA PRO A 68 -1.04 10.00 4.21
C PRO A 68 0.24 10.43 4.94
N LYS A 69 0.13 10.81 6.21
CA LYS A 69 1.27 11.20 7.06
C LYS A 69 2.23 10.03 7.33
N LEU A 70 1.72 8.81 7.41
CA LEU A 70 2.54 7.61 7.60
C LEU A 70 3.31 7.22 6.33
N TYR A 71 2.76 7.47 5.15
CA TYR A 71 3.41 7.15 3.88
C TYR A 71 4.69 7.97 3.64
N VAL A 72 4.76 9.19 4.17
CA VAL A 72 5.92 10.08 4.05
C VAL A 72 6.75 10.17 5.34
N ALA A 73 6.39 9.41 6.37
CA ALA A 73 7.02 9.52 7.69
C ALA A 73 8.53 9.24 7.65
N PRO A 74 9.35 10.03 8.37
CA PRO A 74 10.78 9.75 8.54
C PRO A 74 10.98 8.46 9.35
N PHE A 75 12.11 7.79 9.15
CA PHE A 75 12.42 6.47 9.74
C PHE A 75 12.16 6.38 11.26
N ARG A 76 12.48 7.43 12.03
CA ARG A 76 12.25 7.46 13.48
C ARG A 76 10.78 7.30 13.89
N ARG A 77 9.83 7.66 12.99
CA ARG A 77 8.38 7.57 13.21
C ARG A 77 7.76 6.29 12.67
N TRP A 78 8.56 5.43 12.04
CA TRP A 78 8.02 4.16 11.55
C TRP A 78 7.64 3.22 12.69
N PRO A 79 6.72 2.29 12.47
CA PRO A 79 6.43 1.21 13.40
C PRO A 79 7.72 0.46 13.80
N SER A 80 7.83 0.06 15.06
CA SER A 80 9.05 -0.57 15.59
C SER A 80 9.44 -1.84 14.83
N HIS A 81 8.46 -2.62 14.37
CA HIS A 81 8.69 -3.83 13.58
C HIS A 81 9.28 -3.51 12.21
N HIS A 82 8.83 -2.44 11.51
CA HIS A 82 9.46 -1.97 10.27
C HIS A 82 10.91 -1.58 10.50
N ARG A 83 11.18 -0.79 11.54
CA ARG A 83 12.55 -0.37 11.87
C ARG A 83 13.47 -1.56 12.15
N ARG A 84 12.97 -2.57 12.87
CA ARG A 84 13.71 -3.82 13.11
C ARG A 84 13.95 -4.60 11.82
N ALA A 85 12.95 -4.70 10.97
CA ALA A 85 13.03 -5.43 9.71
C ALA A 85 14.08 -4.84 8.75
N MET A 86 14.28 -3.52 8.75
CA MET A 86 15.29 -2.87 7.90
C MET A 86 16.73 -3.28 8.20
N ARG A 87 17.01 -3.87 9.37
CA ARG A 87 18.35 -4.43 9.69
C ARG A 87 18.71 -5.64 8.83
N TYR A 88 17.72 -6.29 8.24
CA TYR A 88 17.91 -7.46 7.39
C TYR A 88 18.04 -7.13 5.91
N ALA A 89 17.76 -5.88 5.51
CA ALA A 89 17.94 -5.43 4.14
C ALA A 89 19.45 -5.28 3.83
N LYS A 90 19.88 -5.90 2.74
CA LYS A 90 21.30 -5.88 2.28
C LYS A 90 21.36 -5.90 0.75
N GLY A 91 22.45 -5.38 0.21
CA GLY A 91 22.77 -5.41 -1.21
C GLY A 91 21.75 -4.65 -2.06
N ARG A 92 21.49 -5.15 -3.26
CA ARG A 92 20.49 -4.58 -4.16
C ARG A 92 19.09 -4.95 -3.71
N VAL A 93 18.20 -3.95 -3.60
CA VAL A 93 16.88 -4.09 -2.99
C VAL A 93 15.77 -3.77 -3.99
N LEU A 94 14.75 -4.62 -4.06
CA LEU A 94 13.48 -4.33 -4.73
C LEU A 94 12.43 -3.95 -3.68
N ASP A 95 11.92 -2.72 -3.75
CA ASP A 95 10.83 -2.22 -2.90
C ASP A 95 9.52 -2.34 -3.69
N VAL A 96 8.70 -3.33 -3.34
CA VAL A 96 7.46 -3.69 -4.06
C VAL A 96 6.25 -3.04 -3.39
N GLY A 97 5.53 -2.20 -4.15
CA GLY A 97 4.47 -1.33 -3.62
C GLY A 97 5.08 -0.20 -2.80
N ALA A 98 6.02 0.53 -3.41
CA ALA A 98 6.85 1.54 -2.74
C ALA A 98 6.04 2.73 -2.19
N GLY A 99 4.82 2.97 -2.74
CA GLY A 99 3.99 4.10 -2.35
C GLY A 99 4.72 5.44 -2.50
N ALA A 100 4.87 6.17 -1.41
CA ALA A 100 5.62 7.44 -1.39
C ALA A 100 7.16 7.26 -1.28
N GLY A 101 7.68 6.04 -1.42
CA GLY A 101 9.12 5.76 -1.46
C GLY A 101 9.84 5.87 -0.11
N ARG A 102 9.14 5.80 1.03
CA ARG A 102 9.79 5.96 2.34
C ARG A 102 10.85 4.89 2.62
N VAL A 103 10.61 3.64 2.19
CA VAL A 103 11.56 2.53 2.35
C VAL A 103 12.75 2.72 1.41
N SER A 104 12.47 2.99 0.15
CA SER A 104 13.49 3.23 -0.86
C SER A 104 14.44 4.37 -0.47
N LEU A 105 13.93 5.50 -0.01
CA LEU A 105 14.74 6.64 0.44
C LEU A 105 15.63 6.26 1.63
N HIS A 106 15.07 5.61 2.64
CA HIS A 106 15.84 5.18 3.81
C HIS A 106 17.00 4.24 3.43
N LEU A 107 16.75 3.31 2.51
CA LEU A 107 17.79 2.36 2.07
C LEU A 107 18.83 3.05 1.18
N GLN A 108 18.42 3.99 0.33
CA GLN A 108 19.35 4.83 -0.46
C GLN A 108 20.28 5.66 0.42
N GLU A 109 19.76 6.28 1.49
CA GLU A 109 20.54 7.04 2.47
C GLU A 109 21.60 6.15 3.16
N ARG A 110 21.36 4.85 3.24
CA ARG A 110 22.30 3.86 3.76
C ARG A 110 23.25 3.29 2.70
N GLY A 111 23.26 3.88 1.50
CA GLY A 111 24.16 3.47 0.42
C GLY A 111 23.72 2.24 -0.36
N GLN A 112 22.49 1.76 -0.19
CA GLN A 112 22.00 0.60 -0.94
C GLN A 112 21.52 0.99 -2.33
N ASP A 113 21.67 0.06 -3.28
CA ASP A 113 21.07 0.13 -4.60
C ASP A 113 19.60 -0.32 -4.50
N VAL A 114 18.65 0.56 -4.85
CA VAL A 114 17.23 0.33 -4.64
C VAL A 114 16.44 0.59 -5.91
N VAL A 115 15.66 -0.38 -6.32
CA VAL A 115 14.61 -0.24 -7.34
C VAL A 115 13.26 -0.22 -6.65
N ALA A 116 12.52 0.88 -6.81
CA ALA A 116 11.16 1.03 -6.31
C ALA A 116 10.16 0.72 -7.41
N ILE A 117 9.16 -0.11 -7.14
CA ILE A 117 8.05 -0.35 -8.07
C ILE A 117 6.71 -0.14 -7.38
N ASP A 118 5.77 0.41 -8.14
CA ASP A 118 4.38 0.55 -7.73
C ASP A 118 3.49 0.55 -8.98
N ASN A 119 2.28 0.06 -8.89
CA ASN A 119 1.34 0.08 -10.01
C ASN A 119 0.62 1.44 -10.17
N SER A 120 0.76 2.34 -9.19
CA SER A 120 0.25 3.70 -9.19
C SER A 120 1.25 4.66 -9.84
N PRO A 121 0.91 5.27 -11.00
CA PRO A 121 1.76 6.30 -11.62
C PRO A 121 1.99 7.51 -10.71
N GLY A 122 0.98 7.93 -9.94
CA GLY A 122 1.09 9.03 -8.99
C GLY A 122 2.03 8.71 -7.83
N ALA A 123 1.99 7.49 -7.29
CA ALA A 123 2.93 7.05 -6.26
C ALA A 123 4.39 7.10 -6.77
N ILE A 124 4.63 6.62 -7.99
CA ILE A 124 5.95 6.70 -8.62
C ILE A 124 6.38 8.14 -8.89
N ALA A 125 5.45 9.01 -9.29
CA ALA A 125 5.75 10.45 -9.44
C ALA A 125 6.18 11.06 -8.10
N VAL A 126 5.52 10.69 -6.99
CA VAL A 126 5.91 11.11 -5.63
C VAL A 126 7.28 10.53 -5.26
N CYS A 127 7.56 9.26 -5.52
CA CYS A 127 8.88 8.67 -5.30
C CYS A 127 9.98 9.50 -5.96
N ARG A 128 9.81 9.83 -7.24
CA ARG A 128 10.78 10.61 -8.02
C ARG A 128 10.94 12.04 -7.49
N ARG A 129 9.84 12.73 -7.19
CA ARG A 129 9.87 14.08 -6.59
C ARG A 129 10.57 14.10 -5.23
N ARG A 130 10.51 13.03 -4.48
CA ARG A 130 11.18 12.88 -3.19
C ARG A 130 12.64 12.43 -3.29
N GLY A 131 13.15 12.11 -4.49
CA GLY A 131 14.54 11.75 -4.72
C GLY A 131 14.84 10.25 -4.73
N VAL A 132 13.84 9.40 -4.93
CA VAL A 132 14.11 7.98 -5.24
C VAL A 132 14.75 7.89 -6.62
N ARG A 133 15.98 7.34 -6.69
CA ARG A 133 16.81 7.34 -7.89
C ARG A 133 16.25 6.47 -9.00
N GLU A 134 15.77 5.28 -8.64
CA GLU A 134 15.17 4.35 -9.59
C GLU A 134 13.77 3.98 -9.11
N ALA A 135 12.73 4.53 -9.78
CA ALA A 135 11.34 4.28 -9.50
C ALA A 135 10.58 4.02 -10.81
N ARG A 136 9.89 2.88 -10.90
CA ARG A 136 9.21 2.40 -12.10
C ARG A 136 7.73 2.13 -11.83
N VAL A 137 6.87 2.57 -12.75
CA VAL A 137 5.46 2.14 -12.75
C VAL A 137 5.44 0.70 -13.24
N LEU A 138 5.17 -0.23 -12.34
CA LEU A 138 5.17 -1.65 -12.63
C LEU A 138 4.24 -2.39 -11.67
N ALA A 139 3.32 -3.17 -12.22
CA ALA A 139 2.51 -4.09 -11.44
C ALA A 139 3.35 -5.30 -11.01
N PHE A 140 3.05 -5.89 -9.85
CA PHE A 140 3.85 -7.00 -9.35
C PHE A 140 3.75 -8.28 -10.20
N ASP A 141 2.68 -8.46 -10.96
CA ASP A 141 2.59 -9.58 -11.93
C ASP A 141 3.41 -9.36 -13.18
N ALA A 142 3.91 -8.17 -13.43
CA ALA A 142 4.83 -7.86 -14.51
C ALA A 142 6.31 -7.92 -14.07
N ILE A 143 6.58 -8.29 -12.80
CA ILE A 143 7.96 -8.52 -12.32
C ILE A 143 8.57 -9.69 -13.09
N ASP A 144 9.72 -9.48 -13.72
CA ASP A 144 10.49 -10.49 -14.45
C ASP A 144 12.00 -10.26 -14.35
N GLU A 145 12.75 -11.08 -15.03
CA GLU A 145 14.22 -11.10 -15.01
C GLU A 145 14.86 -9.83 -15.59
N SER A 146 14.12 -9.02 -16.34
CA SER A 146 14.62 -7.73 -16.88
C SER A 146 14.93 -6.70 -15.80
N LEU A 147 14.39 -6.88 -14.58
CA LEU A 147 14.72 -6.06 -13.43
C LEU A 147 16.11 -6.35 -12.87
N GLY A 148 16.73 -7.47 -13.27
CA GLY A 148 18.01 -7.95 -12.75
C GLY A 148 17.85 -8.74 -11.45
N THR A 149 18.96 -8.94 -10.74
CA THR A 149 19.00 -9.79 -9.53
C THR A 149 19.06 -8.96 -8.27
N PHE A 150 18.29 -9.34 -7.25
CA PHE A 150 18.17 -8.66 -5.96
C PHE A 150 18.65 -9.53 -4.80
N ASN A 151 19.25 -8.88 -3.79
CA ASN A 151 19.63 -9.53 -2.54
C ASN A 151 18.54 -9.39 -1.47
N THR A 152 17.66 -8.42 -1.63
CA THR A 152 16.52 -8.21 -0.72
C THR A 152 15.29 -7.77 -1.51
N ILE A 153 14.13 -8.31 -1.14
CA ILE A 153 12.84 -7.84 -1.59
C ILE A 153 12.05 -7.37 -0.37
N VAL A 154 11.47 -6.18 -0.45
CA VAL A 154 10.65 -5.60 0.63
C VAL A 154 9.21 -5.44 0.17
N LEU A 155 8.25 -5.89 1.00
CA LEU A 155 6.81 -5.77 0.77
C LEU A 155 6.14 -5.29 2.08
N PHE A 156 6.18 -3.98 2.33
CA PHE A 156 5.54 -3.38 3.49
C PHE A 156 4.13 -2.85 3.18
N GLY A 157 3.40 -2.43 4.20
CA GLY A 157 2.07 -1.87 4.06
C GLY A 157 0.98 -2.91 3.81
N ASN A 158 1.16 -4.13 4.28
CA ASN A 158 0.27 -5.28 4.03
C ASN A 158 0.25 -5.74 2.56
N ASN A 159 1.27 -5.39 1.76
CA ASN A 159 1.33 -5.73 0.34
C ASN A 159 1.33 -7.25 0.09
N PHE A 160 1.78 -8.07 1.05
CA PHE A 160 1.63 -9.53 0.93
C PHE A 160 0.15 -9.98 0.92
N GLY A 161 -0.73 -9.27 1.61
CA GLY A 161 -2.17 -9.53 1.60
C GLY A 161 -2.84 -9.27 0.24
N LEU A 162 -2.20 -8.47 -0.63
CA LEU A 162 -2.73 -8.15 -1.97
C LEU A 162 -2.70 -9.35 -2.92
N PHE A 163 -1.93 -10.41 -2.63
CA PHE A 163 -1.86 -11.60 -3.47
C PHE A 163 -3.12 -12.46 -3.48
N GLY A 164 -4.02 -12.19 -2.61
CA GLY A 164 -5.40 -12.64 -2.67
C GLY A 164 -5.62 -14.08 -2.26
N THR A 165 -4.94 -15.01 -2.88
CA THR A 165 -5.10 -16.44 -2.62
C THR A 165 -3.76 -17.12 -2.39
N PRO A 166 -3.72 -18.26 -1.68
CA PRO A 166 -2.48 -19.02 -1.53
C PRO A 166 -1.84 -19.42 -2.85
N THR A 167 -2.65 -19.70 -3.88
CA THR A 167 -2.16 -20.06 -5.20
C THR A 167 -1.46 -18.88 -5.88
N LYS A 168 -2.06 -17.69 -5.86
CA LYS A 168 -1.44 -16.46 -6.39
C LYS A 168 -0.17 -16.10 -5.61
N ALA A 169 -0.19 -16.23 -4.28
CA ALA A 169 0.98 -16.01 -3.44
C ALA A 169 2.14 -16.94 -3.80
N LYS A 170 1.88 -18.25 -3.98
CA LYS A 170 2.90 -19.21 -4.44
C LYS A 170 3.45 -18.86 -5.81
N HIS A 171 2.59 -18.44 -6.75
CA HIS A 171 3.02 -18.03 -8.08
C HIS A 171 3.95 -16.82 -8.02
N LEU A 172 3.59 -15.80 -7.25
CA LEU A 172 4.44 -14.62 -7.10
C LEU A 172 5.78 -14.97 -6.39
N LEU A 173 5.77 -15.76 -5.32
CA LEU A 173 7.01 -16.16 -4.66
C LEU A 173 7.96 -16.89 -5.61
N ARG A 174 7.45 -17.74 -6.51
CA ARG A 174 8.28 -18.36 -7.57
C ARG A 174 8.82 -17.33 -8.55
N ARG A 175 8.03 -16.31 -8.91
CA ARG A 175 8.48 -15.22 -9.76
C ARG A 175 9.59 -14.41 -9.08
N LEU A 176 9.39 -14.04 -7.82
CA LEU A 176 10.42 -13.35 -7.04
C LEU A 176 11.70 -14.18 -6.89
N HIS A 177 11.58 -15.50 -6.75
CA HIS A 177 12.74 -16.39 -6.67
C HIS A 177 13.63 -16.31 -7.92
N ARG A 178 13.07 -16.11 -9.12
CA ARG A 178 13.86 -16.00 -10.35
C ARG A 178 14.71 -14.74 -10.45
N ILE A 179 14.36 -13.71 -9.69
CA ILE A 179 15.05 -12.41 -9.66
C ILE A 179 15.84 -12.21 -8.38
N THR A 180 16.11 -13.26 -7.61
CA THR A 180 16.84 -13.18 -6.34
C THR A 180 18.12 -13.98 -6.37
N SER A 181 19.15 -13.50 -5.65
CA SER A 181 20.35 -14.29 -5.38
C SER A 181 20.05 -15.46 -4.43
N ASN A 182 20.96 -16.45 -4.38
CA ASN A 182 20.76 -17.66 -3.57
C ASN A 182 20.62 -17.39 -2.07
N ASP A 183 21.23 -16.30 -1.57
CA ASP A 183 21.18 -15.88 -0.16
C ASP A 183 20.23 -14.70 0.07
N ALA A 184 19.34 -14.43 -0.87
CA ALA A 184 18.40 -13.33 -0.82
C ALA A 184 17.40 -13.45 0.33
N ARG A 185 16.86 -12.31 0.74
CA ARG A 185 15.84 -12.20 1.79
C ARG A 185 14.60 -11.56 1.25
N ILE A 186 13.45 -12.10 1.64
CA ILE A 186 12.16 -11.44 1.44
C ILE A 186 11.68 -10.93 2.79
N ILE A 187 11.52 -9.62 2.90
CA ILE A 187 11.03 -8.92 4.10
C ILE A 187 9.61 -8.49 3.79
N LEU A 188 8.64 -9.15 4.38
CA LEU A 188 7.24 -8.89 4.11
C LEU A 188 6.46 -8.60 5.39
N GLU A 189 5.37 -7.87 5.23
CA GLU A 189 4.41 -7.58 6.28
C GLU A 189 3.03 -8.10 5.88
N SER A 190 2.38 -8.74 6.84
CA SER A 190 0.97 -9.08 6.77
C SER A 190 0.30 -8.65 8.07
N ARG A 191 -0.96 -8.21 7.98
CA ARG A 191 -1.74 -7.90 9.18
C ARG A 191 -2.25 -9.18 9.81
N ASP A 192 -1.95 -9.34 11.10
CA ASP A 192 -2.63 -10.32 11.94
C ASP A 192 -4.03 -9.77 12.29
N VAL A 193 -5.03 -10.27 11.59
CA VAL A 193 -6.42 -9.83 11.76
C VAL A 193 -7.07 -10.38 13.03
N GLU A 194 -6.46 -11.39 13.66
CA GLU A 194 -6.97 -12.00 14.90
C GLU A 194 -6.47 -11.25 16.14
N ARG A 195 -5.32 -10.61 16.04
CA ARG A 195 -4.60 -10.01 17.17
C ARG A 195 -5.01 -8.58 17.50
N ARG A 196 -5.93 -7.96 16.80
CA ARG A 196 -6.50 -6.68 17.20
C ARG A 196 -7.43 -6.86 18.39
N GLY A 197 -6.84 -6.93 19.57
CA GLY A 197 -7.53 -6.76 20.84
C GLY A 197 -8.10 -5.34 20.90
N GLY A 198 -9.38 -5.24 20.99
CA GLY A 198 -10.14 -4.00 21.04
C GLY A 198 -11.25 -4.04 20.03
N ALA A 199 -12.46 -4.39 20.49
CA ALA A 199 -13.72 -4.31 19.76
C ALA A 199 -13.63 -4.75 18.29
N ASP A 200 -13.31 -6.03 18.09
CA ASP A 200 -13.63 -6.68 16.82
C ASP A 200 -15.15 -6.63 16.66
N ALA A 201 -15.62 -5.53 16.09
CA ALA A 201 -17.04 -5.40 15.82
C ALA A 201 -17.49 -6.66 15.10
N PRO A 202 -18.66 -7.24 15.44
CA PRO A 202 -19.15 -8.50 14.87
C PRO A 202 -19.12 -8.54 13.33
N TRP A 203 -19.23 -7.38 12.69
CA TRP A 203 -19.19 -7.21 11.24
C TRP A 203 -17.77 -7.38 10.65
N HIS A 204 -16.68 -7.02 11.35
CA HIS A 204 -15.32 -7.34 10.93
C HIS A 204 -15.07 -8.84 10.97
N ARG A 205 -15.55 -9.53 12.00
CA ARG A 205 -15.45 -10.98 12.13
C ARG A 205 -16.16 -11.68 10.98
N ARG A 206 -17.41 -11.34 10.70
CA ARG A 206 -18.20 -11.91 9.59
C ARG A 206 -17.53 -11.69 8.24
N TYR A 207 -16.92 -10.54 8.03
CA TYR A 207 -16.17 -10.24 6.80
C TYR A 207 -14.97 -11.17 6.64
N ARG A 208 -14.20 -11.40 7.70
CA ARG A 208 -13.05 -12.32 7.71
C ARG A 208 -13.48 -13.76 7.43
N GLU A 209 -14.45 -14.26 8.17
CA GLU A 209 -14.98 -15.62 8.01
C GLU A 209 -15.44 -15.86 6.57
N ARG A 210 -16.19 -14.93 6.00
CA ARG A 210 -16.63 -14.99 4.60
C ARG A 210 -15.48 -15.03 3.59
N ASN A 211 -14.41 -14.27 3.83
CA ASN A 211 -13.26 -14.25 2.93
C ASN A 211 -12.40 -15.51 3.06
N ILE A 212 -12.21 -16.02 4.26
CA ILE A 212 -11.54 -17.31 4.50
C ILE A 212 -12.32 -18.45 3.84
N ALA A 213 -13.64 -18.49 4.02
CA ALA A 213 -14.50 -19.48 3.36
C ALA A 213 -14.45 -19.42 1.82
N ARG A 214 -14.11 -18.28 1.24
CA ARG A 214 -13.87 -18.09 -0.21
C ARG A 214 -12.44 -18.39 -0.63
N GLY A 215 -11.60 -18.98 0.22
CA GLY A 215 -10.21 -19.32 -0.07
C GLY A 215 -9.29 -18.11 -0.25
N ARG A 216 -9.64 -16.96 0.33
CA ARG A 216 -8.81 -15.76 0.32
C ARG A 216 -7.85 -15.76 1.50
N LEU A 217 -6.69 -15.13 1.34
CA LEU A 217 -5.75 -14.96 2.44
C LEU A 217 -6.37 -14.08 3.54
N PRO A 218 -6.14 -14.41 4.84
CA PRO A 218 -6.53 -13.55 5.94
C PRO A 218 -5.92 -12.14 5.77
N GLY A 219 -6.72 -11.11 6.03
CA GLY A 219 -6.26 -9.72 5.92
C GLY A 219 -6.40 -9.08 4.55
N GLN A 220 -6.97 -9.78 3.58
CA GLN A 220 -7.31 -9.18 2.30
C GLN A 220 -8.51 -8.23 2.47
N LEU A 221 -8.21 -6.93 2.42
CA LEU A 221 -9.19 -5.90 2.15
C LEU A 221 -9.20 -5.68 0.63
N ARG A 222 -10.36 -5.74 -0.02
CA ARG A 222 -10.53 -5.03 -1.29
C ARG A 222 -10.57 -3.55 -0.94
N LEU A 223 -9.46 -2.89 -1.16
CA LEU A 223 -9.35 -1.45 -0.99
C LEU A 223 -9.95 -0.78 -2.23
N LEU A 224 -11.11 -0.16 -2.07
CA LEU A 224 -11.55 0.89 -2.95
C LEU A 224 -11.14 2.20 -2.28
N CYS A 225 -10.12 2.86 -2.81
CA CYS A 225 -9.68 4.14 -2.29
C CYS A 225 -10.50 5.25 -2.96
N VAL A 226 -11.26 6.01 -2.18
CA VAL A 226 -11.89 7.25 -2.61
C VAL A 226 -11.26 8.39 -1.82
N PHE A 227 -10.87 9.45 -2.49
CA PHE A 227 -10.22 10.60 -1.86
C PHE A 227 -11.08 11.84 -1.94
N VAL A 228 -11.11 12.55 -0.83
CA VAL A 228 -11.61 13.92 -0.79
C VAL A 228 -10.42 14.83 -0.54
N THR A 229 -10.07 15.65 -1.52
CA THR A 229 -9.13 16.73 -1.33
C THR A 229 -9.85 17.93 -0.76
N SER A 230 -9.31 18.50 0.30
CA SER A 230 -9.62 19.82 0.83
C SER A 230 -11.08 20.07 1.20
N LEU A 231 -11.37 19.96 2.47
CA LEU A 231 -12.39 20.81 3.08
C LEU A 231 -11.81 22.24 3.07
N ALA A 232 -12.28 23.06 2.13
CA ALA A 232 -12.02 24.48 2.16
C ALA A 232 -12.48 24.99 3.53
N ARG A 233 -11.54 25.53 4.32
CA ARG A 233 -11.92 26.29 5.51
C ARG A 233 -12.62 27.55 5.01
N GLY A 234 -13.97 27.60 5.12
CA GLY A 234 -14.70 28.83 5.11
C GLY A 234 -14.49 29.59 6.40
#